data_8f8eefe6b0d5a8bdab77d749dcc23e9e
#
_entry.id   8f8eefe6b0d5a8bdab77d749dcc23e9e
#
_cell.length_a   1.000
_cell.length_b   1.000
_cell.length_c   1.000
_cell.angle_alpha   90.00
_cell.angle_beta   90.00
_cell.angle_gamma   90.00
#
_symmetry.space_group_name_H-M   'P 1'
#
loop_
_entity.id
_entity.type
_entity.pdbx_description
1 polymer ?
#
loop_
_entity_poly.entity_id
_entity_poly.type
_entity_poly.pdbx_seq_one_letter_code
_entity_poly.pdbx_strand_id
1 'polypeptide(L)'
;MKNPIAIYERCNHHETSGKGTHIQRKGDTPSNKERGHTSFGGMSPTYECPQGMNVPDGMSPTYVFYFHEIDKSSLASVGGKGANLGELCHVPGIAVPAGFCVATRAYTDFVNTSEEFAALQKSLEIVDVEALEELRAVGQRMRTHLENLDIPAPIQQEIIHAWRKTGSHYAYAIRSSATAEDLPGASFAGQQDTFLNIEGEQNILDCVRKCWASLFTDRAIVYRRQNGFEHDQVLLAVVVQRMVFPEVSGIMFTAGPVTGNRKIVSIDASFGLGEALVSGIVSADLYQVRSDKLLKKQIAKKEIAIYAKPEGGTAKVEITGERQTAPALSDEDAVRLARMGRSIEAHFGNPQDIEWCLADNQIFIVQSRPITTLYPVPTIADDKIHLFVSIGHAQMMTEAMKPLGISVLKTLVPFGKSSPRTESDLLLEAGGRLYLNITQLLEYPQLRKRLPEILLNVDELLGRTVQEFIERKDIQAAAQPGRKVEFALVKKVFPTAFAVLRNILYRDNYQAIDEMNRFIADRVRDNKNKLQEVAGSDRITQIQEMLSTLLPMVFTTAAQYMGPAIITYKLIESLSKKWLGDAAELGSISKSPPGNVTTEMGLALGDVADAVRNHPAVIEYLKHVANDTFLCSRR
;
A
#
# COMPACT_ATOMS: atom_id res chain seq x y z
N MET A 1 4.44 -11.96 -8.19
CA MET A 1 3.64 -10.91 -8.87
C MET A 1 2.31 -10.80 -8.13
N LYS A 2 1.91 -9.57 -7.74
CA LYS A 2 0.65 -9.35 -6.99
C LYS A 2 -0.54 -9.43 -7.95
N ASN A 3 -1.65 -10.03 -7.51
CA ASN A 3 -2.82 -10.27 -8.33
C ASN A 3 -3.47 -8.95 -8.81
N PRO A 4 -3.70 -8.73 -10.12
CA PRO A 4 -4.26 -7.49 -10.68
C PRO A 4 -5.76 -7.30 -10.43
N ILE A 5 -6.41 -8.26 -9.77
CA ILE A 5 -7.87 -8.24 -9.55
C ILE A 5 -8.17 -8.03 -8.08
N ALA A 6 -9.05 -7.07 -7.79
CA ALA A 6 -9.67 -6.91 -6.48
C ALA A 6 -11.13 -7.40 -6.54
N ILE A 7 -11.47 -8.34 -5.67
CA ILE A 7 -12.84 -8.82 -5.47
C ILE A 7 -13.39 -8.08 -4.24
N TYR A 8 -14.41 -7.26 -4.42
CA TYR A 8 -15.07 -6.54 -3.35
C TYR A 8 -16.32 -7.29 -2.91
N GLU A 9 -16.37 -7.67 -1.64
CA GLU A 9 -17.54 -8.23 -0.98
C GLU A 9 -17.69 -7.51 0.38
N ARG A 10 -18.80 -6.85 0.62
CA ARG A 10 -19.08 -6.18 1.89
C ARG A 10 -19.29 -7.20 3.02
N CYS A 11 -18.71 -6.99 4.19
CA CYS A 11 -19.02 -7.79 5.37
C CYS A 11 -20.37 -7.34 5.91
N ASN A 12 -21.41 -8.20 5.83
CA ASN A 12 -22.67 -7.96 6.51
C ASN A 12 -22.48 -8.11 8.02
N HIS A 13 -22.49 -7.00 8.76
CA HIS A 13 -22.73 -7.04 10.18
C HIS A 13 -24.24 -7.27 10.37
N HIS A 14 -24.62 -8.41 10.94
CA HIS A 14 -25.96 -8.60 11.46
C HIS A 14 -26.17 -7.65 12.66
N GLU A 15 -26.84 -6.54 12.39
CA GLU A 15 -27.44 -5.74 13.46
C GLU A 15 -28.58 -6.54 14.08
N THR A 16 -28.43 -6.93 15.33
CA THR A 16 -29.53 -7.33 16.16
C THR A 16 -30.36 -6.10 16.51
N SER A 17 -31.56 -6.05 16.01
CA SER A 17 -32.53 -5.01 16.22
C SER A 17 -32.86 -4.79 17.69
N GLY A 18 -32.41 -3.67 18.25
CA GLY A 18 -32.92 -3.09 19.47
C GLY A 18 -33.94 -1.99 19.10
N LYS A 19 -35.20 -2.18 19.41
CA LYS A 19 -36.29 -1.19 19.29
C LYS A 19 -35.97 0.02 20.17
N GLY A 20 -35.99 1.21 19.60
CA GLY A 20 -35.84 2.48 20.34
C GLY A 20 -36.39 3.66 19.56
N THR A 21 -37.64 3.97 19.79
CA THR A 21 -38.40 5.26 19.74
C THR A 21 -37.84 6.44 18.91
N HIS A 22 -38.68 6.85 17.96
CA HIS A 22 -38.74 8.13 17.26
C HIS A 22 -38.73 9.35 18.20
N ILE A 23 -37.85 10.31 17.92
CA ILE A 23 -38.06 11.72 18.24
C ILE A 23 -37.76 12.54 16.97
N GLN A 24 -38.82 13.11 16.40
CA GLN A 24 -38.79 14.18 15.39
C GLN A 24 -38.23 15.46 16.02
N ARG A 25 -37.31 16.15 15.37
CA ARG A 25 -37.15 17.61 15.47
C ARG A 25 -37.01 18.23 14.08
N LYS A 26 -37.98 19.15 13.85
CA LYS A 26 -38.09 20.05 12.71
C LYS A 26 -37.07 21.19 12.78
N GLY A 27 -36.68 21.68 11.58
CA GLY A 27 -36.57 23.10 11.21
C GLY A 27 -35.26 23.77 11.57
N ASP A 28 -34.53 24.25 10.66
CA ASP A 28 -34.56 25.57 10.04
C ASP A 28 -33.30 25.83 9.22
N THR A 29 -33.48 26.23 7.99
CA THR A 29 -32.49 26.90 7.14
C THR A 29 -32.35 28.38 7.54
N PRO A 30 -31.17 28.99 7.35
CA PRO A 30 -31.15 30.22 6.56
C PRO A 30 -30.05 30.29 5.50
N SER A 31 -30.46 30.86 4.39
CA SER A 31 -29.64 31.38 3.31
C SER A 31 -28.76 32.55 3.75
N ASN A 32 -27.51 32.64 3.26
CA ASN A 32 -27.10 33.91 2.66
C ASN A 32 -25.84 33.78 1.79
N LYS A 33 -25.88 34.52 0.70
CA LYS A 33 -24.84 34.83 -0.28
C LYS A 33 -23.68 35.59 0.36
N GLU A 34 -22.46 35.30 -0.09
CA GLU A 34 -21.55 36.39 -0.49
C GLU A 34 -20.40 35.86 -1.36
N ARG A 35 -20.12 36.61 -2.41
CA ARG A 35 -19.07 36.37 -3.40
C ARG A 35 -17.73 36.87 -2.84
N GLY A 36 -16.68 36.08 -2.98
CA GLY A 36 -15.32 36.53 -2.79
C GLY A 36 -14.38 35.85 -3.80
N HIS A 37 -13.89 36.64 -4.76
CA HIS A 37 -12.81 36.26 -5.66
C HIS A 37 -11.51 36.05 -4.87
N THR A 38 -10.85 34.93 -5.02
CA THR A 38 -9.42 34.81 -4.73
C THR A 38 -8.71 33.97 -5.79
N SER A 39 -7.62 34.56 -6.24
CA SER A 39 -6.66 34.09 -7.25
C SER A 39 -6.01 32.77 -6.88
N PHE A 40 -5.93 31.84 -7.84
CA PHE A 40 -5.13 30.62 -7.75
C PHE A 40 -3.65 30.93 -8.01
N GLY A 41 -2.87 30.95 -6.94
CA GLY A 41 -1.42 30.79 -7.00
C GLY A 41 -1.08 29.30 -6.85
N GLY A 42 -0.21 28.79 -7.74
CA GLY A 42 0.27 27.42 -7.69
C GLY A 42 1.04 27.14 -6.40
N MET A 43 0.65 26.10 -5.69
CA MET A 43 1.40 25.55 -4.55
C MET A 43 1.69 24.06 -4.82
N SER A 44 2.98 23.76 -4.89
CA SER A 44 3.49 22.43 -4.53
C SER A 44 3.04 22.12 -3.10
N PRO A 45 2.73 20.86 -2.72
CA PRO A 45 2.44 20.53 -1.35
C PRO A 45 3.76 20.53 -0.56
N THR A 46 4.18 21.70 -0.09
CA THR A 46 5.03 21.80 1.07
C THR A 46 4.17 21.41 2.26
N TYR A 47 4.50 20.28 2.87
CA TYR A 47 4.01 19.97 4.21
C TYR A 47 4.59 21.03 5.15
N GLU A 48 3.83 22.06 5.43
CA GLU A 48 4.11 22.92 6.59
C GLU A 48 3.85 22.06 7.83
N CYS A 49 4.94 21.81 8.55
CA CYS A 49 4.88 21.32 9.93
C CYS A 49 3.98 22.29 10.72
N PRO A 50 2.93 21.84 11.42
CA PRO A 50 2.16 22.71 12.29
C PRO A 50 3.13 23.25 13.34
N GLN A 51 3.51 24.51 13.22
CA GLN A 51 4.21 25.24 14.29
C GLN A 51 3.34 25.11 15.54
N GLY A 52 4.00 24.73 16.63
CA GLY A 52 3.47 24.33 17.91
C GLY A 52 2.16 24.99 18.30
N MET A 53 1.26 24.18 18.86
CA MET A 53 0.14 24.71 19.63
C MET A 53 0.70 25.76 20.61
N ASN A 54 0.27 27.01 20.46
CA ASN A 54 0.53 28.03 21.45
C ASN A 54 -0.02 27.55 22.80
N VAL A 55 0.86 27.05 23.64
CA VAL A 55 0.54 26.83 25.06
C VAL A 55 0.24 28.22 25.64
N PRO A 56 -0.92 28.42 26.30
CA PRO A 56 -1.18 29.68 27.00
C PRO A 56 -0.02 29.99 27.94
N ASP A 57 0.47 31.21 27.90
CA ASP A 57 1.53 31.70 28.80
C ASP A 57 1.19 31.34 30.25
N GLY A 58 2.01 30.47 30.88
CA GLY A 58 1.87 30.09 32.29
C GLY A 58 1.70 28.60 32.60
N MET A 59 1.52 27.71 31.59
CA MET A 59 1.54 26.24 31.82
C MET A 59 2.93 25.67 31.53
N SER A 60 3.46 24.89 32.48
CA SER A 60 4.68 24.10 32.24
C SER A 60 4.49 23.16 31.07
N PRO A 61 5.48 23.00 30.18
CA PRO A 61 5.37 22.09 29.04
C PRO A 61 5.18 20.65 29.54
N THR A 62 4.19 19.93 29.00
CA THR A 62 3.96 18.54 29.29
C THR A 62 4.87 17.67 28.41
N TYR A 63 5.73 16.85 29.02
CA TYR A 63 6.67 15.95 28.33
C TYR A 63 6.19 14.49 28.27
N VAL A 64 5.16 14.14 29.02
CA VAL A 64 4.65 12.76 29.14
C VAL A 64 3.14 12.73 28.98
N PHE A 65 2.65 11.75 28.21
CA PHE A 65 1.23 11.46 28.03
C PHE A 65 0.96 9.98 28.34
N TYR A 66 -0.07 9.68 29.13
CA TYR A 66 -0.51 8.31 29.36
C TYR A 66 -1.32 7.80 28.18
N PHE A 67 -1.32 6.48 27.91
CA PHE A 67 -2.02 5.93 26.74
C PHE A 67 -3.52 6.29 26.70
N HIS A 68 -4.20 6.37 27.82
CA HIS A 68 -5.61 6.76 27.88
C HIS A 68 -5.88 8.26 27.59
N GLU A 69 -4.86 9.08 27.53
CA GLU A 69 -4.91 10.51 27.19
C GLU A 69 -4.59 10.77 25.70
N ILE A 70 -4.22 9.71 24.97
CA ILE A 70 -3.70 9.75 23.60
C ILE A 70 -4.73 9.14 22.66
N ASP A 71 -4.84 9.71 21.46
CA ASP A 71 -5.59 9.16 20.33
C ASP A 71 -4.78 9.30 19.04
N LYS A 72 -5.38 8.90 17.90
CA LYS A 72 -4.74 9.00 16.60
C LYS A 72 -4.41 10.43 16.14
N SER A 73 -5.04 11.46 16.72
CA SER A 73 -4.73 12.87 16.43
C SER A 73 -3.41 13.32 17.09
N SER A 74 -2.92 12.55 18.06
CA SER A 74 -1.72 12.83 18.86
C SER A 74 -0.41 12.46 18.14
N LEU A 75 -0.45 12.05 16.87
CA LEU A 75 0.69 11.56 16.07
C LEU A 75 1.94 12.47 16.15
N ALA A 76 1.75 13.77 16.02
CA ALA A 76 2.85 14.74 16.07
C ALA A 76 3.58 14.76 17.42
N SER A 77 2.86 14.47 18.52
CA SER A 77 3.39 14.53 19.89
C SER A 77 3.96 13.21 20.37
N VAL A 78 3.40 12.06 19.94
CA VAL A 78 3.75 10.74 20.50
C VAL A 78 4.21 9.72 19.44
N GLY A 79 4.32 10.13 18.18
CA GLY A 79 4.70 9.25 17.08
C GLY A 79 3.64 8.19 16.74
N GLY A 80 3.88 7.39 15.70
CA GLY A 80 2.92 6.42 15.18
C GLY A 80 2.56 5.32 16.17
N LYS A 81 3.55 4.68 16.82
CA LYS A 81 3.28 3.62 17.81
C LYS A 81 2.52 4.16 19.02
N GLY A 82 2.91 5.35 19.53
CA GLY A 82 2.24 5.99 20.66
C GLY A 82 0.77 6.28 20.35
N ALA A 83 0.51 6.94 19.22
CA ALA A 83 -0.84 7.28 18.78
C ALA A 83 -1.73 6.03 18.58
N ASN A 84 -1.19 4.98 17.96
CA ASN A 84 -1.92 3.74 17.76
C ASN A 84 -2.21 3.00 19.07
N LEU A 85 -1.26 2.98 20.04
CA LEU A 85 -1.49 2.39 21.36
C LEU A 85 -2.55 3.15 22.16
N GLY A 86 -2.51 4.48 22.12
CA GLY A 86 -3.54 5.32 22.72
C GLY A 86 -4.93 5.06 22.12
N GLU A 87 -5.03 5.04 20.80
CA GLU A 87 -6.29 4.73 20.10
C GLU A 87 -6.82 3.33 20.44
N LEU A 88 -5.94 2.32 20.57
CA LEU A 88 -6.31 0.96 21.02
C LEU A 88 -6.94 0.93 22.41
N CYS A 89 -6.54 1.81 23.34
CA CYS A 89 -7.14 1.91 24.67
C CYS A 89 -8.62 2.31 24.63
N HIS A 90 -9.06 2.93 23.56
CA HIS A 90 -10.46 3.35 23.35
C HIS A 90 -11.32 2.27 22.67
N VAL A 91 -10.72 1.15 22.23
CA VAL A 91 -11.48 0.04 21.61
C VAL A 91 -12.07 -0.85 22.70
N PRO A 92 -13.43 -0.97 22.79
CA PRO A 92 -14.06 -1.77 23.82
C PRO A 92 -13.62 -3.25 23.79
N GLY A 93 -13.29 -3.80 24.94
CA GLY A 93 -12.92 -5.21 25.08
C GLY A 93 -11.48 -5.56 24.64
N ILE A 94 -10.67 -4.57 24.30
CA ILE A 94 -9.24 -4.74 23.98
C ILE A 94 -8.41 -4.40 25.23
N ALA A 95 -7.59 -5.34 25.67
CA ALA A 95 -6.64 -5.13 26.76
C ALA A 95 -5.30 -4.65 26.19
N VAL A 96 -4.89 -3.43 26.55
CA VAL A 96 -3.59 -2.86 26.24
C VAL A 96 -2.80 -2.76 27.55
N PRO A 97 -1.55 -3.27 27.63
CA PRO A 97 -0.74 -3.08 28.82
C PRO A 97 -0.54 -1.60 29.13
N ALA A 98 -0.66 -1.22 30.39
CA ALA A 98 -0.55 0.18 30.82
C ALA A 98 0.82 0.77 30.45
N GLY A 99 0.86 2.08 30.20
CA GLY A 99 2.08 2.77 29.84
C GLY A 99 1.87 4.27 29.59
N PHE A 100 2.94 4.89 29.13
CA PHE A 100 2.97 6.30 28.76
C PHE A 100 3.93 6.53 27.60
N CYS A 101 3.82 7.68 26.97
CA CYS A 101 4.72 8.17 25.93
C CYS A 101 5.53 9.35 26.44
N VAL A 102 6.85 9.34 26.24
CA VAL A 102 7.69 10.52 26.32
C VAL A 102 7.57 11.25 24.98
N ALA A 103 7.07 12.47 25.01
CA ALA A 103 6.68 13.22 23.82
C ALA A 103 7.87 13.65 22.94
N THR A 104 7.59 13.93 21.68
CA THR A 104 8.57 14.48 20.71
C THR A 104 9.19 15.78 21.20
N ARG A 105 8.42 16.60 21.93
CA ARG A 105 8.94 17.82 22.54
C ARG A 105 10.09 17.56 23.53
N ALA A 106 10.00 16.47 24.32
CA ALA A 106 11.09 16.09 25.23
C ALA A 106 12.39 15.82 24.46
N TYR A 107 12.29 15.14 23.30
CA TYR A 107 13.44 14.96 22.42
C TYR A 107 13.99 16.30 21.89
N THR A 108 13.12 17.16 21.40
CA THR A 108 13.52 18.48 20.87
C THR A 108 14.22 19.31 21.93
N ASP A 109 13.64 19.41 23.13
CA ASP A 109 14.22 20.19 24.22
C ASP A 109 15.52 19.57 24.74
N PHE A 110 15.64 18.22 24.72
CA PHE A 110 16.86 17.51 25.06
C PHE A 110 18.02 17.79 24.09
N VAL A 111 17.79 17.67 22.78
CA VAL A 111 18.87 17.87 21.80
C VAL A 111 19.29 19.35 21.69
N ASN A 112 18.38 20.29 21.95
CA ASN A 112 18.64 21.71 21.93
C ASN A 112 19.54 22.18 23.07
N THR A 113 19.80 21.34 24.08
CA THR A 113 20.79 21.67 25.14
C THR A 113 22.23 21.55 24.68
N SER A 114 22.49 20.96 23.51
CA SER A 114 23.84 20.62 23.05
C SER A 114 24.24 21.33 21.76
N GLU A 115 25.20 22.25 21.85
CA GLU A 115 25.84 22.87 20.68
C GLU A 115 26.61 21.84 19.82
N GLU A 116 27.21 20.84 20.47
CA GLU A 116 27.93 19.75 19.78
C GLU A 116 26.99 18.94 18.90
N PHE A 117 25.78 18.62 19.40
CA PHE A 117 24.78 17.92 18.59
C PHE A 117 24.38 18.74 17.37
N ALA A 118 24.15 20.05 17.53
CA ALA A 118 23.82 20.93 16.41
C ALA A 118 24.97 21.00 15.37
N ALA A 119 26.22 20.95 15.79
CA ALA A 119 27.37 20.89 14.89
C ALA A 119 27.44 19.54 14.13
N LEU A 120 27.16 18.42 14.81
CA LEU A 120 27.12 17.08 14.20
C LEU A 120 25.96 16.96 13.19
N GLN A 121 24.80 17.55 13.48
CA GLN A 121 23.66 17.56 12.57
C GLN A 121 23.99 18.31 11.27
N LYS A 122 24.63 19.49 11.36
CA LYS A 122 25.13 20.21 10.18
C LYS A 122 26.15 19.41 9.39
N SER A 123 27.04 18.66 10.09
CA SER A 123 28.00 17.78 9.43
C SER A 123 27.30 16.65 8.66
N LEU A 124 26.21 16.09 9.23
CA LEU A 124 25.43 15.05 8.59
C LEU A 124 24.73 15.55 7.32
N GLU A 125 24.28 16.81 7.27
CA GLU A 125 23.62 17.40 6.09
C GLU A 125 24.56 17.54 4.89
N ILE A 126 25.85 17.73 5.13
CA ILE A 126 26.89 17.97 4.10
C ILE A 126 27.42 16.65 3.53
N VAL A 127 27.40 15.54 4.29
CA VAL A 127 27.94 14.24 3.86
C VAL A 127 27.14 13.70 2.67
N ASP A 128 27.86 13.26 1.62
CA ASP A 128 27.24 12.60 0.48
C ASP A 128 26.59 11.26 0.88
N VAL A 129 25.43 10.96 0.33
CA VAL A 129 24.70 9.70 0.58
C VAL A 129 25.53 8.47 0.12
N GLU A 130 26.38 8.65 -0.88
CA GLU A 130 27.25 7.59 -1.40
C GLU A 130 28.50 7.37 -0.52
N ALA A 131 28.87 8.34 0.32
CA ALA A 131 29.99 8.24 1.26
C ALA A 131 29.59 7.48 2.54
N LEU A 132 29.22 6.21 2.42
CA LEU A 132 28.68 5.39 3.50
C LEU A 132 29.56 5.34 4.75
N GLU A 133 30.87 5.34 4.61
CA GLU A 133 31.81 5.29 5.75
C GLU A 133 31.82 6.61 6.54
N GLU A 134 31.75 7.75 5.86
CA GLU A 134 31.65 9.08 6.53
C GLU A 134 30.30 9.22 7.22
N LEU A 135 29.24 8.77 6.56
CA LEU A 135 27.87 8.79 7.09
C LEU A 135 27.76 7.93 8.37
N ARG A 136 28.36 6.74 8.36
CA ARG A 136 28.50 5.87 9.54
C ARG A 136 29.27 6.53 10.67
N ALA A 137 30.40 7.16 10.35
CA ALA A 137 31.24 7.83 11.35
C ALA A 137 30.51 8.99 12.03
N VAL A 138 29.80 9.83 11.26
CA VAL A 138 28.99 10.93 11.84
C VAL A 138 27.81 10.37 12.64
N GLY A 139 27.05 9.41 12.11
CA GLY A 139 25.94 8.75 12.81
C GLY A 139 26.39 8.12 14.13
N GLN A 140 27.54 7.43 14.15
CA GLN A 140 28.09 6.85 15.38
C GLN A 140 28.45 7.92 16.41
N ARG A 141 29.09 9.01 16.00
CA ARG A 141 29.40 10.14 16.92
C ARG A 141 28.12 10.75 17.51
N MET A 142 27.09 10.94 16.69
CA MET A 142 25.79 11.44 17.15
C MET A 142 25.16 10.50 18.19
N ARG A 143 25.14 9.21 17.93
CA ARG A 143 24.62 8.22 18.88
C ARG A 143 25.39 8.24 20.20
N THR A 144 26.71 8.16 20.13
CA THR A 144 27.56 8.20 21.34
C THR A 144 27.37 9.47 22.13
N HIS A 145 27.23 10.62 21.46
CA HIS A 145 26.98 11.89 22.11
C HIS A 145 25.62 11.90 22.83
N LEU A 146 24.52 11.51 22.16
CA LEU A 146 23.18 11.48 22.73
C LEU A 146 23.05 10.48 23.91
N GLU A 147 23.72 9.32 23.83
CA GLU A 147 23.71 8.34 24.91
C GLU A 147 24.41 8.85 26.20
N ASN A 148 25.36 9.78 26.06
CA ASN A 148 26.10 10.38 27.18
C ASN A 148 25.59 11.77 27.60
N LEU A 149 24.66 12.37 26.84
CA LEU A 149 24.10 13.66 27.18
C LEU A 149 23.09 13.52 28.33
N ASP A 150 23.15 14.43 29.30
CA ASP A 150 22.22 14.44 30.42
C ASP A 150 20.82 14.91 30.01
N ILE A 151 19.81 14.16 30.43
CA ILE A 151 18.42 14.57 30.23
C ILE A 151 18.11 15.76 31.13
N PRO A 152 17.54 16.89 30.63
CA PRO A 152 17.15 18.02 31.43
C PRO A 152 16.27 17.62 32.63
N ALA A 153 16.55 18.18 33.80
CA ALA A 153 15.89 17.84 35.05
C ALA A 153 14.34 17.84 34.99
N PRO A 154 13.67 18.80 34.33
CA PRO A 154 12.21 18.78 34.19
C PRO A 154 11.69 17.55 33.43
N ILE A 155 12.36 17.16 32.33
CA ILE A 155 12.01 15.99 31.53
C ILE A 155 12.22 14.71 32.33
N GLN A 156 13.39 14.62 32.99
CA GLN A 156 13.72 13.48 33.85
C GLN A 156 12.68 13.27 34.93
N GLN A 157 12.28 14.34 35.62
CA GLN A 157 11.30 14.31 36.73
C GLN A 157 9.92 13.83 36.25
N GLU A 158 9.45 14.30 35.08
CA GLU A 158 8.18 13.84 34.52
C GLU A 158 8.22 12.36 34.13
N ILE A 159 9.29 11.87 33.50
CA ILE A 159 9.47 10.47 33.15
C ILE A 159 9.44 9.60 34.41
N ILE A 160 10.20 9.98 35.45
CA ILE A 160 10.27 9.24 36.72
C ILE A 160 8.92 9.26 37.43
N HIS A 161 8.23 10.41 37.44
CA HIS A 161 6.90 10.51 38.04
C HIS A 161 5.91 9.58 37.33
N ALA A 162 5.89 9.57 36.01
CA ALA A 162 5.01 8.70 35.21
C ALA A 162 5.32 7.21 35.43
N TRP A 163 6.61 6.84 35.46
CA TRP A 163 7.03 5.48 35.76
C TRP A 163 6.58 5.02 37.15
N ARG A 164 6.77 5.86 38.18
CA ARG A 164 6.31 5.54 39.55
C ARG A 164 4.79 5.39 39.60
N LYS A 165 4.04 6.26 38.92
CA LYS A 165 2.58 6.21 38.86
C LYS A 165 2.08 4.98 38.09
N THR A 166 2.79 4.55 37.03
CA THR A 166 2.45 3.34 36.27
C THR A 166 2.81 2.08 37.03
N GLY A 167 3.79 2.11 37.96
CA GLY A 167 4.17 1.03 38.86
C GLY A 167 5.65 0.68 38.76
N SER A 168 6.44 1.14 39.76
CA SER A 168 7.91 1.01 39.78
C SER A 168 8.45 -0.42 39.96
N HIS A 169 7.57 -1.37 40.29
CA HIS A 169 7.90 -2.78 40.51
C HIS A 169 7.67 -3.67 39.28
N TYR A 170 7.22 -3.09 38.18
CA TYR A 170 7.05 -3.80 36.91
C TYR A 170 8.26 -3.63 36.00
N ALA A 171 8.50 -4.62 35.16
CA ALA A 171 9.37 -4.48 34.02
C ALA A 171 8.65 -3.76 32.86
N TYR A 172 9.41 -3.14 31.98
CA TYR A 172 8.91 -2.32 30.89
C TYR A 172 9.52 -2.71 29.54
N ALA A 173 8.73 -2.55 28.48
CA ALA A 173 9.19 -2.50 27.10
C ALA A 173 9.33 -1.02 26.70
N ILE A 174 10.51 -0.61 26.24
CA ILE A 174 10.80 0.75 25.82
C ILE A 174 11.05 0.74 24.33
N ARG A 175 10.25 1.51 23.57
CA ARG A 175 10.22 1.47 22.10
C ARG A 175 10.24 2.88 21.53
N SER A 176 11.04 3.09 20.51
CA SER A 176 11.00 4.33 19.73
C SER A 176 9.71 4.45 18.93
N SER A 177 9.18 5.66 18.81
CA SER A 177 7.96 6.02 18.09
C SER A 177 8.17 7.28 17.26
N ALA A 178 8.46 7.12 15.98
CA ALA A 178 8.73 8.24 15.08
C ALA A 178 7.45 8.87 14.53
N THR A 179 7.50 10.16 14.24
CA THR A 179 6.38 10.88 13.59
C THR A 179 6.19 10.49 12.14
N ALA A 180 7.22 9.94 11.50
CA ALA A 180 7.20 9.52 10.08
C ALA A 180 7.07 8.01 9.88
N GLU A 181 6.74 7.21 10.91
CA GLU A 181 6.84 5.74 10.89
C GLU A 181 5.86 5.07 9.91
N ASP A 182 4.63 5.57 9.81
CA ASP A 182 3.52 4.96 9.05
C ASP A 182 3.01 5.88 7.93
N LEU A 183 3.90 6.62 7.26
CA LEU A 183 3.49 7.48 6.15
C LEU A 183 3.13 6.67 4.90
N PRO A 184 2.14 7.12 4.10
CA PRO A 184 1.79 6.48 2.84
C PRO A 184 2.99 6.42 1.88
N GLY A 185 3.47 5.20 1.58
CA GLY A 185 4.59 4.97 0.67
C GLY A 185 5.98 4.95 1.33
N ALA A 186 6.09 5.23 2.63
CA ALA A 186 7.33 5.14 3.38
C ALA A 186 7.08 4.39 4.71
N SER A 187 7.82 3.33 4.97
CA SER A 187 7.71 2.54 6.20
C SER A 187 9.06 2.46 6.91
N PHE A 188 9.14 3.05 8.09
CA PHE A 188 10.31 2.96 8.99
C PHE A 188 10.32 1.66 9.80
N ALA A 189 9.51 0.67 9.47
CA ALA A 189 9.42 -0.59 10.19
C ALA A 189 10.81 -1.27 10.32
N GLY A 190 11.18 -1.63 11.56
CA GLY A 190 12.44 -2.31 11.85
C GLY A 190 13.69 -1.41 11.79
N GLN A 191 13.56 -0.09 11.67
CA GLN A 191 14.68 0.83 11.62
C GLN A 191 15.14 1.32 13.00
N GLN A 192 14.37 1.07 14.06
CA GLN A 192 14.52 1.66 15.37
C GLN A 192 14.52 0.61 16.48
N ASP A 193 15.14 0.94 17.61
CA ASP A 193 15.43 -0.02 18.69
C ASP A 193 14.23 -0.24 19.62
N THR A 194 14.17 -1.45 20.16
CA THR A 194 13.24 -1.89 21.22
C THR A 194 14.05 -2.53 22.34
N PHE A 195 13.78 -2.11 23.57
CA PHE A 195 14.40 -2.65 24.77
C PHE A 195 13.33 -3.33 25.61
N LEU A 196 13.54 -4.60 25.94
CA LEU A 196 12.58 -5.43 26.66
C LEU A 196 13.10 -5.80 28.05
N ASN A 197 12.17 -5.97 28.98
CA ASN A 197 12.45 -6.40 30.36
C ASN A 197 13.37 -5.42 31.09
N ILE A 198 13.02 -4.14 31.04
CA ILE A 198 13.75 -3.05 31.67
C ILE A 198 13.13 -2.73 33.01
N GLU A 199 13.95 -2.76 34.07
CA GLU A 199 13.57 -2.44 35.45
C GLU A 199 14.46 -1.35 36.02
N GLY A 200 13.90 -0.54 36.92
CA GLY A 200 14.63 0.51 37.61
C GLY A 200 14.71 1.83 36.88
N GLU A 201 14.75 2.89 37.68
CA GLU A 201 14.68 4.28 37.23
C GLU A 201 15.78 4.64 36.22
N GLN A 202 17.05 4.34 36.57
CA GLN A 202 18.20 4.70 35.74
C GLN A 202 18.16 3.97 34.40
N ASN A 203 17.83 2.67 34.41
CA ASN A 203 17.75 1.89 33.17
C ASN A 203 16.65 2.38 32.21
N ILE A 204 15.53 2.89 32.75
CA ILE A 204 14.47 3.50 31.92
C ILE A 204 14.99 4.77 31.25
N LEU A 205 15.65 5.66 32.00
CA LEU A 205 16.22 6.89 31.46
C LEU A 205 17.31 6.59 30.40
N ASP A 206 18.14 5.59 30.65
CA ASP A 206 19.18 5.17 29.70
C ASP A 206 18.57 4.61 28.41
N CYS A 207 17.50 3.82 28.52
CA CYS A 207 16.79 3.29 27.34
C CYS A 207 16.06 4.41 26.58
N VAL A 208 15.53 5.42 27.24
CA VAL A 208 14.95 6.61 26.59
C VAL A 208 16.02 7.32 25.75
N ARG A 209 17.22 7.56 26.31
CA ARG A 209 18.34 8.14 25.54
C ARG A 209 18.74 7.30 24.35
N LYS A 210 18.84 5.96 24.52
CA LYS A 210 19.15 5.03 23.43
C LYS A 210 18.08 5.03 22.34
N CYS A 211 16.79 5.11 22.72
CA CYS A 211 15.72 5.28 21.74
C CYS A 211 15.94 6.56 20.92
N TRP A 212 16.22 7.71 21.56
CA TRP A 212 16.50 8.95 20.85
C TRP A 212 17.73 8.86 19.94
N ALA A 213 18.79 8.19 20.41
CA ALA A 213 20.00 7.95 19.63
C ALA A 213 19.73 7.07 18.39
N SER A 214 18.75 6.17 18.45
CA SER A 214 18.41 5.26 17.34
C SER A 214 17.96 5.96 16.04
N LEU A 215 17.54 7.24 16.12
CA LEU A 215 17.31 8.08 14.93
C LEU A 215 18.55 8.21 14.03
N PHE A 216 19.73 8.04 14.58
CA PHE A 216 21.01 8.19 13.88
C PHE A 216 21.71 6.87 13.60
N THR A 217 20.97 5.75 13.57
CA THR A 217 21.46 4.50 13.00
C THR A 217 21.69 4.64 11.50
N ASP A 218 22.65 3.93 10.95
CA ASP A 218 23.00 4.00 9.53
C ASP A 218 21.77 3.78 8.64
N ARG A 219 20.94 2.80 8.99
CA ARG A 219 19.69 2.50 8.29
C ARG A 219 18.70 3.65 8.34
N ALA A 220 18.52 4.26 9.50
CA ALA A 220 17.57 5.35 9.67
C ALA A 220 18.02 6.62 8.91
N ILE A 221 19.31 6.92 8.89
CA ILE A 221 19.88 8.04 8.13
C ILE A 221 19.70 7.83 6.63
N VAL A 222 20.15 6.69 6.11
CA VAL A 222 20.05 6.35 4.66
C VAL A 222 18.59 6.36 4.21
N TYR A 223 17.70 5.78 5.01
CA TYR A 223 16.28 5.72 4.70
C TYR A 223 15.66 7.14 4.58
N ARG A 224 15.93 8.05 5.54
CA ARG A 224 15.44 9.43 5.45
C ARG A 224 15.90 10.11 4.18
N ARG A 225 17.20 10.02 3.87
CA ARG A 225 17.78 10.59 2.66
C ARG A 225 17.15 10.05 1.37
N GLN A 226 17.00 8.73 1.26
CA GLN A 226 16.41 8.09 0.09
C GLN A 226 14.93 8.48 -0.13
N ASN A 227 14.22 8.82 0.93
CA ASN A 227 12.82 9.23 0.86
C ASN A 227 12.63 10.77 0.90
N GLY A 228 13.72 11.55 0.84
CA GLY A 228 13.67 13.02 0.78
C GLY A 228 13.21 13.69 2.08
N PHE A 229 13.40 13.03 3.24
CA PHE A 229 13.12 13.63 4.55
C PHE A 229 14.36 14.34 5.07
N GLU A 230 14.22 15.60 5.44
CA GLU A 230 15.24 16.32 6.18
C GLU A 230 15.40 15.72 7.59
N HIS A 231 16.62 15.75 8.12
CA HIS A 231 16.93 15.06 9.37
C HIS A 231 16.28 15.71 10.61
N ASP A 232 15.96 16.99 10.55
CA ASP A 232 15.29 17.78 11.59
C ASP A 232 13.76 17.66 11.59
N GLN A 233 13.17 17.19 10.46
CA GLN A 233 11.72 17.03 10.33
C GLN A 233 11.19 15.76 10.98
N VAL A 234 12.03 14.77 11.23
CA VAL A 234 11.63 13.51 11.86
C VAL A 234 11.92 13.54 13.34
N LEU A 235 10.86 13.68 14.13
CA LEU A 235 10.94 13.70 15.60
C LEU A 235 10.65 12.31 16.18
N LEU A 236 11.18 12.05 17.37
CA LEU A 236 11.04 10.77 18.05
C LEU A 236 10.43 10.93 19.44
N ALA A 237 9.31 10.27 19.64
CA ALA A 237 8.74 9.99 20.95
C ALA A 237 9.23 8.61 21.43
N VAL A 238 9.05 8.32 22.72
CA VAL A 238 9.39 7.01 23.29
C VAL A 238 8.18 6.43 24.01
N VAL A 239 7.78 5.23 23.62
CA VAL A 239 6.74 4.44 24.30
C VAL A 239 7.38 3.68 25.44
N VAL A 240 6.86 3.85 26.66
CA VAL A 240 7.23 3.13 27.88
C VAL A 240 6.01 2.34 28.32
N GLN A 241 6.00 1.04 28.01
CA GLN A 241 4.85 0.15 28.21
C GLN A 241 5.19 -0.95 29.22
N ARG A 242 4.27 -1.23 30.17
CA ARG A 242 4.43 -2.38 31.07
C ARG A 242 4.59 -3.65 30.26
N MET A 243 5.58 -4.44 30.61
CA MET A 243 5.84 -5.71 29.96
C MET A 243 4.85 -6.77 30.40
N VAL A 244 4.39 -7.56 29.45
CA VAL A 244 3.67 -8.82 29.70
C VAL A 244 4.65 -9.95 29.51
N PHE A 245 4.61 -10.95 30.38
CA PHE A 245 5.42 -12.17 30.28
C PHE A 245 4.57 -13.28 29.66
N PRO A 246 4.53 -13.41 28.34
CA PRO A 246 3.57 -14.28 27.69
C PRO A 246 4.01 -15.74 27.66
N GLU A 247 3.03 -16.63 27.73
CA GLU A 247 3.18 -18.04 27.38
C GLU A 247 3.29 -18.20 25.85
N VAL A 248 2.51 -17.40 25.12
CA VAL A 248 2.41 -17.39 23.67
C VAL A 248 2.27 -15.96 23.17
N SER A 249 2.90 -15.66 22.07
CA SER A 249 2.76 -14.38 21.39
C SER A 249 2.76 -14.55 19.87
N GLY A 250 2.41 -13.48 19.18
CA GLY A 250 2.36 -13.57 17.74
C GLY A 250 2.02 -12.27 17.01
N ILE A 251 1.84 -12.44 15.71
CA ILE A 251 1.39 -11.40 14.80
C ILE A 251 0.06 -11.83 14.21
N MET A 252 -0.86 -10.89 14.05
CA MET A 252 -2.14 -11.12 13.42
C MET A 252 -2.37 -10.09 12.34
N PHE A 253 -2.66 -10.56 11.12
CA PHE A 253 -3.06 -9.72 10.01
C PHE A 253 -4.57 -9.85 9.80
N THR A 254 -5.30 -8.74 9.84
CA THR A 254 -6.75 -8.77 9.58
C THR A 254 -7.10 -8.87 8.08
N ALA A 255 -6.11 -8.90 7.20
CA ALA A 255 -6.23 -9.32 5.81
C ALA A 255 -5.08 -10.28 5.47
N GLY A 256 -5.29 -11.21 4.56
CA GLY A 256 -4.25 -12.15 4.15
C GLY A 256 -3.02 -11.40 3.57
N PRO A 257 -1.83 -11.48 4.21
CA PRO A 257 -0.69 -10.64 3.83
C PRO A 257 -0.13 -11.00 2.45
N VAL A 258 -0.31 -12.24 2.01
CA VAL A 258 0.16 -12.73 0.72
C VAL A 258 -0.92 -12.59 -0.36
N THR A 259 -2.17 -12.95 -0.01
CA THR A 259 -3.28 -13.02 -0.98
C THR A 259 -4.04 -11.71 -1.12
N GLY A 260 -3.89 -10.77 -0.15
CA GLY A 260 -4.71 -9.57 -0.06
C GLY A 260 -6.17 -9.83 0.33
N ASN A 261 -6.52 -11.06 0.71
CA ASN A 261 -7.90 -11.42 1.05
C ASN A 261 -8.34 -10.78 2.37
N ARG A 262 -9.22 -9.78 2.29
CA ARG A 262 -9.72 -9.00 3.42
C ARG A 262 -10.72 -9.74 4.31
N LYS A 263 -11.18 -10.93 3.91
CA LYS A 263 -12.09 -11.77 4.70
C LYS A 263 -11.39 -12.78 5.59
N ILE A 264 -10.10 -12.96 5.42
CA ILE A 264 -9.29 -13.89 6.20
C ILE A 264 -8.47 -13.11 7.21
N VAL A 265 -8.55 -13.52 8.47
CA VAL A 265 -7.59 -13.15 9.51
C VAL A 265 -6.50 -14.21 9.51
N SER A 266 -5.25 -13.80 9.34
CA SER A 266 -4.08 -14.68 9.42
C SER A 266 -3.35 -14.43 10.73
N ILE A 267 -3.11 -15.48 11.52
CA ILE A 267 -2.48 -15.41 12.83
C ILE A 267 -1.24 -16.29 12.81
N ASP A 268 -0.11 -15.71 13.12
CA ASP A 268 1.15 -16.40 13.34
C ASP A 268 1.40 -16.42 14.86
N ALA A 269 1.65 -17.61 15.42
CA ALA A 269 1.79 -17.81 16.87
C ALA A 269 3.02 -18.65 17.22
N SER A 270 3.75 -18.27 18.26
CA SER A 270 4.87 -19.03 18.81
C SER A 270 4.96 -18.88 20.33
N PHE A 271 5.76 -19.73 20.98
CA PHE A 271 5.95 -19.66 22.41
C PHE A 271 6.86 -18.48 22.80
N GLY A 272 6.59 -17.91 23.99
CA GLY A 272 7.38 -16.84 24.59
C GLY A 272 7.13 -15.46 23.97
N LEU A 273 8.16 -14.60 23.95
CA LEU A 273 8.10 -13.21 23.52
C LEU A 273 8.02 -13.06 22.00
N GLY A 274 7.21 -12.10 21.53
CA GLY A 274 6.98 -11.82 20.11
C GLY A 274 8.22 -11.32 19.34
N GLU A 275 9.24 -10.82 20.02
CA GLU A 275 10.53 -10.42 19.42
C GLU A 275 11.11 -11.53 18.53
N ALA A 276 10.96 -12.78 18.94
CA ALA A 276 11.43 -13.95 18.21
C ALA A 276 10.80 -14.11 16.83
N LEU A 277 9.51 -13.79 16.73
CA LEU A 277 8.74 -13.85 15.48
C LEU A 277 9.06 -12.71 14.54
N VAL A 278 9.07 -11.48 15.06
CA VAL A 278 9.34 -10.26 14.28
C VAL A 278 10.75 -10.31 13.68
N SER A 279 11.72 -10.85 14.41
CA SER A 279 13.10 -11.02 13.93
C SER A 279 13.32 -12.24 13.03
N GLY A 280 12.29 -13.07 12.80
CA GLY A 280 12.37 -14.26 11.95
C GLY A 280 13.25 -15.38 12.51
N ILE A 281 13.54 -15.37 13.81
CA ILE A 281 14.42 -16.35 14.47
C ILE A 281 13.69 -17.67 14.75
N VAL A 282 12.36 -17.63 14.90
CA VAL A 282 11.54 -18.80 15.25
C VAL A 282 10.50 -19.11 14.18
N SER A 283 10.15 -20.38 14.08
CA SER A 283 9.02 -20.82 13.25
C SER A 283 7.71 -20.61 14.00
N ALA A 284 6.66 -20.19 13.30
CA ALA A 284 5.34 -19.93 13.84
C ALA A 284 4.30 -20.92 13.34
N ASP A 285 3.33 -21.23 14.20
CA ASP A 285 2.09 -21.87 13.79
C ASP A 285 1.24 -20.86 13.02
N LEU A 286 0.62 -21.30 11.92
CA LEU A 286 -0.27 -20.49 11.11
C LEU A 286 -1.72 -20.90 11.30
N TYR A 287 -2.56 -19.94 11.67
CA TYR A 287 -4.02 -20.08 11.75
C TYR A 287 -4.67 -19.09 10.77
N GLN A 288 -5.67 -19.57 10.01
CA GLN A 288 -6.47 -18.70 9.15
C GLN A 288 -7.94 -18.82 9.54
N VAL A 289 -8.54 -17.71 9.92
CA VAL A 289 -9.92 -17.63 10.41
C VAL A 289 -10.76 -16.78 9.46
N ARG A 290 -11.97 -17.25 9.14
CA ARG A 290 -12.98 -16.51 8.37
C ARG A 290 -14.36 -16.71 9.00
N SER A 291 -15.07 -15.63 9.29
CA SER A 291 -16.43 -15.69 9.85
C SER A 291 -16.54 -16.66 11.02
N ASP A 292 -15.65 -16.53 12.00
CA ASP A 292 -15.55 -17.35 13.21
C ASP A 292 -15.27 -18.85 12.99
N LYS A 293 -14.83 -19.22 11.79
CA LYS A 293 -14.42 -20.60 11.48
C LYS A 293 -12.95 -20.66 11.12
N LEU A 294 -12.27 -21.60 11.75
CA LEU A 294 -10.89 -21.93 11.40
C LEU A 294 -10.88 -22.62 10.03
N LEU A 295 -10.24 -21.97 9.04
CA LEU A 295 -10.12 -22.50 7.68
C LEU A 295 -8.85 -23.33 7.49
N LYS A 296 -7.75 -22.90 8.13
CA LYS A 296 -6.45 -23.55 8.02
C LYS A 296 -5.74 -23.48 9.37
N LYS A 297 -5.12 -24.59 9.75
CA LYS A 297 -4.21 -24.72 10.88
C LYS A 297 -2.98 -25.45 10.38
N GLN A 298 -1.83 -24.85 10.58
CA GLN A 298 -0.55 -25.45 10.21
C GLN A 298 0.41 -25.28 11.40
N ILE A 299 0.77 -26.38 12.03
CA ILE A 299 1.67 -26.39 13.17
C ILE A 299 3.10 -26.49 12.67
N ALA A 300 3.94 -25.55 13.07
CA ALA A 300 5.35 -25.54 12.77
C ALA A 300 6.14 -26.31 13.84
N LYS A 301 7.34 -26.78 13.46
CA LYS A 301 8.31 -27.27 14.44
C LYS A 301 8.99 -26.06 15.06
N LYS A 302 8.74 -25.80 16.34
CA LYS A 302 9.29 -24.70 17.13
C LYS A 302 10.51 -25.18 17.90
N GLU A 303 11.70 -24.77 17.48
CA GLU A 303 12.97 -25.23 18.10
C GLU A 303 13.48 -24.28 19.18
N ILE A 304 13.10 -23.00 19.10
CA ILE A 304 13.58 -21.93 19.96
C ILE A 304 12.41 -21.05 20.39
N ALA A 305 12.45 -20.57 21.63
CA ALA A 305 11.63 -19.47 22.12
C ALA A 305 12.50 -18.41 22.79
N ILE A 306 12.01 -17.19 22.90
CA ILE A 306 12.65 -16.13 23.68
C ILE A 306 11.81 -15.86 24.92
N TYR A 307 12.46 -15.84 26.07
CA TYR A 307 11.84 -15.51 27.34
C TYR A 307 12.60 -14.39 28.04
N ALA A 308 11.91 -13.68 28.94
CA ALA A 308 12.53 -12.70 29.81
C ALA A 308 13.42 -13.40 30.86
N LYS A 309 14.56 -12.77 31.18
CA LYS A 309 15.44 -13.22 32.27
C LYS A 309 15.04 -12.56 33.60
N PRO A 310 15.21 -13.23 34.72
CA PRO A 310 14.97 -12.63 36.04
C PRO A 310 15.82 -11.38 36.32
N GLU A 311 17.04 -11.32 35.77
CA GLU A 311 18.00 -10.23 35.93
C GLU A 311 17.86 -9.09 34.90
N GLY A 312 16.82 -9.11 34.08
CA GLY A 312 16.61 -8.16 33.02
C GLY A 312 17.07 -8.67 31.63
N GLY A 313 16.52 -8.07 30.58
CA GLY A 313 16.74 -8.48 29.19
C GLY A 313 16.06 -9.81 28.84
N THR A 314 16.49 -10.42 27.72
CA THR A 314 15.86 -11.64 27.15
C THR A 314 16.88 -12.76 26.93
N ALA A 315 16.43 -14.01 26.86
CA ALA A 315 17.26 -15.18 26.56
C ALA A 315 16.57 -16.10 25.56
N LYS A 316 17.38 -16.71 24.68
CA LYS A 316 16.96 -17.81 23.82
C LYS A 316 16.94 -19.10 24.63
N VAL A 317 15.84 -19.84 24.53
CA VAL A 317 15.63 -21.13 25.22
C VAL A 317 15.27 -22.17 24.16
N GLU A 318 15.95 -23.31 24.17
CA GLU A 318 15.63 -24.42 23.28
C GLU A 318 14.33 -25.11 23.74
N ILE A 319 13.46 -25.37 22.79
CA ILE A 319 12.24 -26.16 23.01
C ILE A 319 12.56 -27.62 22.66
N THR A 320 12.25 -28.54 23.53
CA THR A 320 12.54 -29.97 23.36
C THR A 320 11.29 -30.83 23.45
N GLY A 321 11.37 -32.05 22.93
CA GLY A 321 10.31 -33.05 23.00
C GLY A 321 9.03 -32.69 22.25
N GLU A 322 7.91 -33.14 22.78
CA GLU A 322 6.58 -32.97 22.18
C GLU A 322 6.15 -31.50 22.07
N ARG A 323 6.70 -30.61 22.89
CA ARG A 323 6.40 -29.18 22.86
C ARG A 323 6.83 -28.54 21.55
N GLN A 324 7.80 -29.08 20.83
CA GLN A 324 8.22 -28.56 19.52
C GLN A 324 7.08 -28.56 18.50
N THR A 325 6.21 -29.56 18.53
CA THR A 325 5.10 -29.74 17.58
C THR A 325 3.73 -29.53 18.25
N ALA A 326 3.69 -29.12 19.52
CA ALA A 326 2.45 -28.73 20.16
C ALA A 326 1.92 -27.41 19.59
N PRO A 327 0.58 -27.27 19.37
CA PRO A 327 0.00 -26.00 18.94
C PRO A 327 0.25 -24.91 20.00
N ALA A 328 0.65 -23.72 19.53
CA ALA A 328 0.86 -22.56 20.40
C ALA A 328 -0.46 -21.97 20.89
N LEU A 329 -1.52 -22.01 20.06
CA LEU A 329 -2.87 -21.54 20.41
C LEU A 329 -3.89 -22.69 20.32
N SER A 330 -4.91 -22.61 21.18
CA SER A 330 -6.15 -23.38 20.99
C SER A 330 -6.95 -22.84 19.78
N ASP A 331 -7.83 -23.68 19.22
CA ASP A 331 -8.70 -23.24 18.12
C ASP A 331 -9.68 -22.14 18.58
N GLU A 332 -10.11 -22.20 19.85
CA GLU A 332 -10.98 -21.21 20.48
C GLU A 332 -10.28 -19.86 20.64
N ASP A 333 -9.02 -19.86 21.10
CA ASP A 333 -8.24 -18.62 21.24
C ASP A 333 -7.91 -18.01 19.88
N ALA A 334 -7.62 -18.82 18.86
CA ALA A 334 -7.42 -18.33 17.51
C ALA A 334 -8.67 -17.61 16.96
N VAL A 335 -9.86 -18.16 17.20
CA VAL A 335 -11.13 -17.53 16.81
C VAL A 335 -11.41 -16.27 17.66
N ARG A 336 -11.16 -16.32 18.98
CA ARG A 336 -11.29 -15.17 19.88
C ARG A 336 -10.39 -14.02 19.45
N LEU A 337 -9.12 -14.30 19.15
CA LEU A 337 -8.15 -13.33 18.65
C LEU A 337 -8.58 -12.73 17.31
N ALA A 338 -9.08 -13.57 16.39
CA ALA A 338 -9.59 -13.09 15.11
C ALA A 338 -10.78 -12.11 15.26
N ARG A 339 -11.68 -12.34 16.21
CA ARG A 339 -12.77 -11.39 16.53
C ARG A 339 -12.24 -10.08 17.08
N MET A 340 -11.26 -10.13 17.97
CA MET A 340 -10.58 -8.92 18.47
C MET A 340 -9.94 -8.14 17.33
N GLY A 341 -9.23 -8.81 16.42
CA GLY A 341 -8.65 -8.19 15.22
C GLY A 341 -9.69 -7.50 14.34
N ARG A 342 -10.87 -8.12 14.15
CA ARG A 342 -11.97 -7.49 13.39
C ARG A 342 -12.55 -6.27 14.11
N SER A 343 -12.64 -6.26 15.42
CA SER A 343 -13.08 -5.10 16.20
C SER A 343 -12.08 -3.95 16.07
N ILE A 344 -10.79 -4.25 16.12
CA ILE A 344 -9.72 -3.27 15.93
C ILE A 344 -9.77 -2.71 14.49
N GLU A 345 -9.85 -3.57 13.47
CA GLU A 345 -9.97 -3.15 12.06
C GLU A 345 -11.18 -2.24 11.84
N ALA A 346 -12.34 -2.58 12.42
CA ALA A 346 -13.55 -1.78 12.31
C ALA A 346 -13.39 -0.39 12.94
N HIS A 347 -12.70 -0.30 14.08
CA HIS A 347 -12.41 0.96 14.77
C HIS A 347 -11.44 1.85 13.96
N PHE A 348 -10.34 1.27 13.45
CA PHE A 348 -9.35 2.01 12.66
C PHE A 348 -9.81 2.29 11.21
N GLY A 349 -10.81 1.56 10.72
CA GLY A 349 -11.38 1.72 9.37
C GLY A 349 -10.54 1.12 8.25
N ASN A 350 -9.45 0.40 8.56
CA ASN A 350 -8.58 -0.26 7.59
C ASN A 350 -7.95 -1.54 8.16
N PRO A 351 -7.53 -2.49 7.32
CA PRO A 351 -6.86 -3.71 7.75
C PRO A 351 -5.60 -3.44 8.55
N GLN A 352 -5.41 -4.23 9.62
CA GLN A 352 -4.38 -4.02 10.64
C GLN A 352 -3.39 -5.19 10.70
N ASP A 353 -2.13 -4.84 10.96
CA ASP A 353 -1.03 -5.69 11.41
C ASP A 353 -0.91 -5.49 12.92
N ILE A 354 -1.17 -6.55 13.69
CA ILE A 354 -1.38 -6.50 15.14
C ILE A 354 -0.40 -7.42 15.83
N GLU A 355 0.39 -6.88 16.76
CA GLU A 355 1.18 -7.68 17.68
C GLU A 355 0.36 -7.95 18.94
N TRP A 356 0.34 -9.22 19.37
CA TRP A 356 -0.44 -9.68 20.50
C TRP A 356 0.35 -10.65 21.36
N CYS A 357 -0.10 -10.82 22.61
CA CYS A 357 0.43 -11.84 23.50
C CYS A 357 -0.66 -12.40 24.42
N LEU A 358 -0.49 -13.67 24.84
CA LEU A 358 -1.36 -14.39 25.76
C LEU A 358 -0.60 -14.68 27.03
N ALA A 359 -1.13 -14.20 28.15
CA ALA A 359 -0.63 -14.48 29.50
C ALA A 359 -1.81 -14.64 30.46
N ASP A 360 -1.75 -15.60 31.38
CA ASP A 360 -2.81 -15.84 32.36
C ASP A 360 -4.22 -15.93 31.75
N ASN A 361 -4.34 -16.59 30.59
CA ASN A 361 -5.58 -16.72 29.81
C ASN A 361 -6.17 -15.38 29.32
N GLN A 362 -5.40 -14.29 29.38
CA GLN A 362 -5.78 -12.98 28.87
C GLN A 362 -4.96 -12.63 27.62
N ILE A 363 -5.65 -12.20 26.56
CA ILE A 363 -5.02 -11.69 25.33
C ILE A 363 -4.78 -10.19 25.54
N PHE A 364 -3.54 -9.76 25.30
CA PHE A 364 -3.13 -8.35 25.26
C PHE A 364 -2.74 -7.96 23.85
N ILE A 365 -3.14 -6.78 23.43
CA ILE A 365 -2.66 -6.17 22.19
C ILE A 365 -1.55 -5.20 22.55
N VAL A 366 -0.37 -5.43 21.98
CA VAL A 366 0.85 -4.67 22.32
C VAL A 366 1.27 -3.69 21.22
N GLN A 367 0.74 -3.86 20.00
CA GLN A 367 0.89 -2.91 18.91
C GLN A 367 -0.18 -3.16 17.86
N SER A 368 -0.61 -2.10 17.13
CA SER A 368 -1.40 -2.20 15.91
C SER A 368 -0.94 -1.14 14.93
N ARG A 369 -0.89 -1.50 13.64
CA ARG A 369 -0.58 -0.56 12.55
C ARG A 369 -1.33 -0.95 11.28
N PRO A 370 -1.58 0.01 10.37
CA PRO A 370 -2.19 -0.29 9.08
C PRO A 370 -1.34 -1.24 8.24
N ILE A 371 -1.97 -2.19 7.53
CA ILE A 371 -1.29 -2.98 6.50
C ILE A 371 -1.10 -2.11 5.26
N THR A 372 0.10 -1.59 5.06
CA THR A 372 0.43 -0.66 3.95
C THR A 372 0.65 -1.37 2.61
N THR A 373 0.81 -2.70 2.62
CA THR A 373 1.11 -3.50 1.41
C THR A 373 -0.12 -3.94 0.63
N LEU A 374 -1.32 -3.70 1.16
CA LEU A 374 -2.57 -4.03 0.47
C LEU A 374 -2.86 -3.03 -0.63
N TYR A 375 -3.27 -3.56 -1.79
CA TYR A 375 -3.79 -2.69 -2.83
C TYR A 375 -5.09 -2.04 -2.37
N PRO A 376 -5.24 -0.73 -2.55
CA PRO A 376 -6.51 -0.06 -2.30
C PRO A 376 -7.61 -0.68 -3.18
N VAL A 377 -8.82 -0.76 -2.65
CA VAL A 377 -9.99 -1.31 -3.36
C VAL A 377 -11.06 -0.23 -3.41
N PRO A 378 -11.69 0.00 -4.57
CA PRO A 378 -12.80 0.94 -4.67
C PRO A 378 -13.94 0.58 -3.73
N THR A 379 -14.55 1.58 -3.10
CA THR A 379 -15.72 1.41 -2.24
C THR A 379 -16.98 1.60 -3.08
N ILE A 380 -17.92 0.64 -2.99
CA ILE A 380 -19.27 0.74 -3.60
C ILE A 380 -20.31 0.62 -2.50
N ALA A 381 -21.40 1.35 -2.65
CA ALA A 381 -22.42 1.48 -1.62
C ALA A 381 -23.42 0.31 -1.57
N ASP A 382 -23.32 -0.69 -2.45
CA ASP A 382 -24.22 -1.83 -2.48
C ASP A 382 -23.59 -3.08 -1.82
N ASP A 383 -24.42 -4.11 -1.58
CA ASP A 383 -24.02 -5.38 -0.96
C ASP A 383 -23.67 -6.47 -1.98
N LYS A 384 -23.50 -6.10 -3.25
CA LYS A 384 -23.20 -7.05 -4.32
C LYS A 384 -21.69 -7.34 -4.38
N ILE A 385 -21.39 -8.48 -4.99
CA ILE A 385 -20.00 -8.82 -5.31
C ILE A 385 -19.60 -8.09 -6.58
N HIS A 386 -18.51 -7.33 -6.50
CA HIS A 386 -17.94 -6.61 -7.63
C HIS A 386 -16.58 -7.16 -8.01
N LEU A 387 -16.32 -7.17 -9.31
CA LEU A 387 -15.04 -7.58 -9.89
C LEU A 387 -14.35 -6.37 -10.54
N PHE A 388 -13.23 -5.98 -9.97
CA PHE A 388 -12.44 -4.85 -10.42
C PHE A 388 -11.15 -5.30 -11.09
N VAL A 389 -10.86 -4.74 -12.26
CA VAL A 389 -9.57 -4.90 -12.94
C VAL A 389 -8.80 -3.59 -12.83
N SER A 390 -7.60 -3.64 -12.25
CA SER A 390 -6.71 -2.48 -12.17
C SER A 390 -6.14 -2.16 -13.55
N ILE A 391 -6.46 -0.97 -14.07
CA ILE A 391 -5.95 -0.49 -15.37
C ILE A 391 -4.44 -0.30 -15.30
N GLY A 392 -3.93 0.29 -14.20
CA GLY A 392 -2.51 0.50 -14.03
C GLY A 392 -1.72 -0.81 -14.05
N HIS A 393 -2.22 -1.85 -13.37
CA HIS A 393 -1.56 -3.15 -13.33
C HIS A 393 -1.53 -3.82 -14.71
N ALA A 394 -2.62 -3.75 -15.47
CA ALA A 394 -2.68 -4.25 -16.84
C ALA A 394 -1.70 -3.52 -17.79
N GLN A 395 -1.26 -2.30 -17.42
CA GLN A 395 -0.25 -1.51 -18.12
C GLN A 395 1.14 -1.59 -17.50
N MET A 396 1.39 -2.57 -16.61
CA MET A 396 2.65 -2.74 -15.87
C MET A 396 2.99 -1.56 -14.92
N MET A 397 2.02 -0.69 -14.62
CA MET A 397 2.18 0.44 -13.71
C MET A 397 1.81 -0.01 -12.28
N THR A 398 2.81 -0.20 -11.44
CA THR A 398 2.61 -0.71 -10.07
C THR A 398 2.40 0.40 -9.04
N GLU A 399 2.83 1.62 -9.34
CA GLU A 399 2.74 2.78 -8.45
C GLU A 399 1.42 3.54 -8.59
N ALA A 400 1.14 4.39 -7.61
CA ALA A 400 0.01 5.32 -7.67
C ALA A 400 0.24 6.38 -8.76
N MET A 401 -0.78 6.64 -9.55
CA MET A 401 -0.73 7.67 -10.59
C MET A 401 -0.87 9.06 -9.99
N LYS A 402 -0.16 10.03 -10.57
CA LYS A 402 -0.35 11.44 -10.22
C LYS A 402 -1.76 11.92 -10.62
N PRO A 403 -2.35 12.90 -9.90
CA PRO A 403 -3.73 13.36 -10.14
C PRO A 403 -4.02 13.78 -11.58
N LEU A 404 -3.05 14.44 -12.26
CA LEU A 404 -3.20 14.81 -13.66
C LEU A 404 -3.32 13.57 -14.57
N GLY A 405 -2.49 12.53 -14.32
CA GLY A 405 -2.57 11.28 -15.08
C GLY A 405 -3.91 10.58 -14.92
N ILE A 406 -4.46 10.55 -13.69
CA ILE A 406 -5.81 10.02 -13.41
C ILE A 406 -6.86 10.80 -14.21
N SER A 407 -6.82 12.14 -14.19
CA SER A 407 -7.75 12.99 -14.94
C SER A 407 -7.69 12.76 -16.43
N VAL A 408 -6.48 12.61 -17.00
CA VAL A 408 -6.27 12.28 -18.41
C VAL A 408 -6.88 10.93 -18.76
N LEU A 409 -6.61 9.88 -17.95
CA LEU A 409 -7.14 8.55 -18.21
C LEU A 409 -8.67 8.49 -18.02
N LYS A 410 -9.24 9.18 -17.04
CA LYS A 410 -10.70 9.30 -16.87
C LYS A 410 -11.37 10.00 -18.07
N THR A 411 -10.66 10.91 -18.73
CA THR A 411 -11.16 11.58 -19.95
C THR A 411 -10.97 10.71 -21.19
N LEU A 412 -9.83 10.02 -21.29
CA LEU A 412 -9.46 9.18 -22.43
C LEU A 412 -10.34 7.92 -22.53
N VAL A 413 -10.73 7.33 -21.40
CA VAL A 413 -11.51 6.08 -21.33
C VAL A 413 -12.99 6.42 -21.11
N PRO A 414 -13.80 6.61 -22.16
CA PRO A 414 -15.19 7.02 -22.02
C PRO A 414 -16.08 5.81 -21.71
N PHE A 415 -15.85 5.16 -20.58
CA PHE A 415 -16.75 4.14 -20.07
C PHE A 415 -17.92 4.82 -19.33
N GLY A 416 -18.99 5.06 -20.04
CA GLY A 416 -20.19 5.70 -19.51
C GLY A 416 -20.20 7.22 -19.68
N LYS A 417 -21.02 7.92 -18.89
CA LYS A 417 -21.19 9.39 -18.90
C LYS A 417 -20.20 10.12 -17.99
N SER A 418 -19.03 9.52 -17.72
CA SER A 418 -18.08 10.10 -16.81
C SER A 418 -17.36 11.32 -17.43
N SER A 419 -17.28 12.38 -16.66
CA SER A 419 -16.34 13.47 -16.86
C SER A 419 -15.18 13.32 -15.85
N PRO A 420 -14.04 14.02 -16.01
CA PRO A 420 -12.96 14.01 -15.03
C PRO A 420 -13.39 14.35 -13.59
N ARG A 421 -14.54 15.00 -13.45
CA ARG A 421 -15.12 15.47 -12.17
C ARG A 421 -16.27 14.60 -11.65
N THR A 422 -16.77 13.63 -12.43
CA THR A 422 -17.86 12.75 -12.02
C THR A 422 -17.38 11.33 -11.93
N GLU A 423 -17.69 10.66 -10.83
CA GLU A 423 -17.45 9.23 -10.69
C GLU A 423 -18.33 8.44 -11.64
N SER A 424 -17.79 7.39 -12.20
CA SER A 424 -18.49 6.45 -13.07
C SER A 424 -18.56 5.10 -12.37
N ASP A 425 -19.72 4.45 -12.42
CA ASP A 425 -19.90 3.08 -11.90
C ASP A 425 -19.00 2.05 -12.59
N LEU A 426 -18.43 2.40 -13.76
CA LEU A 426 -17.56 1.55 -14.53
C LEU A 426 -16.08 1.81 -14.28
N LEU A 427 -15.70 3.06 -13.99
CA LEU A 427 -14.31 3.47 -13.80
C LEU A 427 -14.16 4.17 -12.45
N LEU A 428 -13.64 3.44 -11.49
CA LEU A 428 -13.52 3.83 -10.10
C LEU A 428 -12.06 4.13 -9.73
N GLU A 429 -11.88 4.99 -8.76
CA GLU A 429 -10.56 5.36 -8.24
C GLU A 429 -10.41 4.92 -6.79
N ALA A 430 -9.25 4.36 -6.47
CA ALA A 430 -8.87 4.08 -5.08
C ALA A 430 -7.35 4.19 -4.92
N GLY A 431 -6.90 4.98 -3.93
CA GLY A 431 -5.48 5.15 -3.60
C GLY A 431 -4.60 5.53 -4.79
N GLY A 432 -5.05 6.48 -5.61
CA GLY A 432 -4.34 6.91 -6.81
C GLY A 432 -4.27 5.87 -7.94
N ARG A 433 -5.17 4.89 -7.96
CA ARG A 433 -5.26 3.85 -9.00
C ARG A 433 -6.65 3.81 -9.61
N LEU A 434 -6.72 3.48 -10.90
CA LEU A 434 -7.98 3.34 -11.63
C LEU A 434 -8.35 1.87 -11.80
N TYR A 435 -9.62 1.59 -11.57
CA TYR A 435 -10.20 0.25 -11.64
C TYR A 435 -11.40 0.24 -12.58
N LEU A 436 -11.41 -0.73 -13.48
CA LEU A 436 -12.55 -1.02 -14.33
C LEU A 436 -13.46 -2.03 -13.62
N ASN A 437 -14.71 -1.64 -13.36
CA ASN A 437 -15.74 -2.55 -12.84
C ASN A 437 -16.30 -3.39 -13.97
N ILE A 438 -15.84 -4.63 -14.08
CA ILE A 438 -16.28 -5.55 -15.14
C ILE A 438 -17.48 -6.41 -14.73
N THR A 439 -18.04 -6.18 -13.55
CA THR A 439 -19.17 -6.97 -13.02
C THR A 439 -20.35 -6.98 -13.97
N GLN A 440 -20.71 -5.81 -14.52
CA GLN A 440 -21.81 -5.70 -15.48
C GLN A 440 -21.61 -6.51 -16.76
N LEU A 441 -20.35 -6.73 -17.19
CA LEU A 441 -20.03 -7.55 -18.36
C LEU A 441 -20.36 -9.03 -18.11
N LEU A 442 -20.30 -9.45 -16.83
CA LEU A 442 -20.62 -10.83 -16.44
C LEU A 442 -22.12 -11.14 -16.45
N GLU A 443 -22.98 -10.12 -16.51
CA GLU A 443 -24.42 -10.30 -16.67
C GLU A 443 -24.79 -10.83 -18.07
N TYR A 444 -23.91 -10.63 -19.07
CA TYR A 444 -24.10 -11.11 -20.42
C TYR A 444 -23.49 -12.51 -20.61
N PRO A 445 -24.28 -13.57 -20.83
CA PRO A 445 -23.75 -14.96 -20.92
C PRO A 445 -22.67 -15.16 -21.96
N GLN A 446 -22.78 -14.46 -23.10
CA GLN A 446 -21.83 -14.55 -24.20
C GLN A 446 -20.49 -13.89 -23.84
N LEU A 447 -20.52 -12.74 -23.15
CA LEU A 447 -19.31 -12.06 -22.66
C LEU A 447 -18.69 -12.86 -21.51
N ARG A 448 -19.50 -13.37 -20.58
CA ARG A 448 -19.03 -14.21 -19.47
C ARG A 448 -18.20 -15.39 -19.96
N LYS A 449 -18.64 -16.07 -21.03
CA LYS A 449 -17.93 -17.21 -21.61
C LYS A 449 -16.62 -16.81 -22.30
N ARG A 450 -16.56 -15.63 -22.95
CA ARG A 450 -15.40 -15.16 -23.74
C ARG A 450 -14.43 -14.27 -22.96
N LEU A 451 -14.88 -13.67 -21.88
CA LEU A 451 -14.08 -12.71 -21.13
C LEU A 451 -12.76 -13.30 -20.60
N PRO A 452 -12.72 -14.53 -20.04
CA PRO A 452 -11.47 -15.16 -19.63
C PRO A 452 -10.49 -15.30 -20.80
N GLU A 453 -10.95 -15.76 -21.96
CA GLU A 453 -10.11 -15.95 -23.15
C GLU A 453 -9.54 -14.62 -23.68
N ILE A 454 -10.37 -13.55 -23.65
CA ILE A 454 -9.92 -12.19 -24.04
C ILE A 454 -8.85 -11.71 -23.07
N LEU A 455 -9.05 -11.89 -21.77
CA LEU A 455 -8.13 -11.45 -20.74
C LEU A 455 -6.85 -12.28 -20.67
N LEU A 456 -6.90 -13.59 -21.00
CA LEU A 456 -5.72 -14.44 -21.16
C LEU A 456 -4.74 -13.91 -22.22
N ASN A 457 -5.25 -13.25 -23.26
CA ASN A 457 -4.39 -12.63 -24.28
C ASN A 457 -3.75 -11.30 -23.81
N VAL A 458 -4.25 -10.72 -22.72
CA VAL A 458 -3.67 -9.52 -22.11
C VAL A 458 -2.68 -9.89 -21.01
N ASP A 459 -3.11 -10.77 -20.11
CA ASP A 459 -2.31 -11.28 -19.00
C ASP A 459 -2.85 -12.64 -18.55
N GLU A 460 -1.97 -13.63 -18.42
CA GLU A 460 -2.34 -15.01 -18.10
C GLU A 460 -2.97 -15.12 -16.69
N LEU A 461 -2.42 -14.40 -15.72
CA LEU A 461 -2.91 -14.41 -14.34
C LEU A 461 -4.30 -13.77 -14.24
N LEU A 462 -4.50 -12.67 -14.97
CA LEU A 462 -5.77 -11.97 -15.06
C LEU A 462 -6.87 -12.88 -15.64
N GLY A 463 -6.60 -13.54 -16.76
CA GLY A 463 -7.54 -14.45 -17.41
C GLY A 463 -7.92 -15.64 -16.53
N ARG A 464 -6.93 -16.30 -15.90
CA ARG A 464 -7.16 -17.42 -14.97
C ARG A 464 -7.99 -17.00 -13.75
N THR A 465 -7.67 -15.85 -13.15
CA THR A 465 -8.41 -15.36 -11.97
C THR A 465 -9.86 -15.03 -12.29
N VAL A 466 -10.13 -14.47 -13.47
CA VAL A 466 -11.52 -14.22 -13.91
C VAL A 466 -12.25 -15.53 -14.18
N GLN A 467 -11.58 -16.53 -14.74
CA GLN A 467 -12.14 -17.86 -14.92
C GLN A 467 -12.52 -18.52 -13.60
N GLU A 468 -11.60 -18.56 -12.63
CA GLU A 468 -11.86 -19.10 -11.28
C GLU A 468 -13.00 -18.34 -10.58
N PHE A 469 -13.06 -17.00 -10.75
CA PHE A 469 -14.13 -16.20 -10.21
C PHE A 469 -15.51 -16.58 -10.79
N ILE A 470 -15.60 -16.77 -12.10
CA ILE A 470 -16.85 -17.14 -12.79
C ILE A 470 -17.32 -18.55 -12.37
N GLU A 471 -16.38 -19.45 -12.07
CA GLU A 471 -16.67 -20.83 -11.66
C GLU A 471 -17.13 -20.95 -10.20
N ARG A 472 -17.00 -19.91 -9.38
CA ARG A 472 -17.47 -19.92 -7.99
C ARG A 472 -18.99 -20.11 -7.92
N LYS A 473 -19.43 -21.00 -7.03
CA LYS A 473 -20.86 -21.35 -6.87
C LYS A 473 -21.74 -20.15 -6.43
N ASP A 474 -21.20 -19.27 -5.59
CA ASP A 474 -21.89 -18.05 -5.14
C ASP A 474 -22.11 -17.05 -6.28
N ILE A 475 -21.15 -16.95 -7.20
CA ILE A 475 -21.27 -16.10 -8.40
C ILE A 475 -22.25 -16.70 -9.41
N GLN A 476 -22.21 -18.02 -9.60
CA GLN A 476 -23.15 -18.70 -10.48
C GLN A 476 -24.60 -18.60 -9.98
N ALA A 477 -24.80 -18.68 -8.66
CA ALA A 477 -26.13 -18.53 -8.04
C ALA A 477 -26.66 -17.09 -8.09
N ALA A 478 -25.79 -16.08 -8.00
CA ALA A 478 -26.14 -14.67 -8.12
C ALA A 478 -26.36 -14.20 -9.57
N ALA A 479 -25.99 -15.04 -10.56
CA ALA A 479 -26.12 -14.72 -11.97
C ALA A 479 -27.59 -14.67 -12.39
N GLN A 480 -28.07 -13.47 -12.68
CA GLN A 480 -29.41 -13.29 -13.25
C GLN A 480 -29.50 -13.94 -14.65
N PRO A 481 -30.71 -14.38 -15.09
CA PRO A 481 -30.92 -14.85 -16.45
C PRO A 481 -30.46 -13.74 -17.41
N GLY A 482 -29.50 -14.10 -18.29
CA GLY A 482 -28.71 -13.17 -19.04
C GLY A 482 -29.48 -12.13 -19.85
N ARG A 483 -29.10 -10.88 -19.73
CA ARG A 483 -29.54 -9.81 -20.64
C ARG A 483 -29.20 -10.20 -22.08
N LYS A 484 -30.18 -10.08 -22.96
CA LYS A 484 -29.92 -10.19 -24.41
C LYS A 484 -29.15 -8.93 -24.86
N VAL A 485 -28.15 -9.13 -25.72
CA VAL A 485 -27.44 -8.00 -26.33
C VAL A 485 -28.44 -7.09 -27.01
N GLU A 486 -28.53 -5.83 -26.61
CA GLU A 486 -29.48 -4.91 -27.17
C GLU A 486 -29.24 -4.69 -28.67
N PHE A 487 -30.30 -4.70 -29.46
CA PHE A 487 -30.25 -4.46 -30.91
C PHE A 487 -29.54 -3.13 -31.26
N ALA A 488 -29.60 -2.14 -30.36
CA ALA A 488 -28.88 -0.90 -30.46
C ALA A 488 -27.34 -1.07 -30.49
N LEU A 489 -26.80 -2.03 -29.76
CA LEU A 489 -25.35 -2.34 -29.77
C LEU A 489 -24.93 -2.98 -31.10
N VAL A 490 -25.78 -3.88 -31.61
CA VAL A 490 -25.55 -4.54 -32.93
C VAL A 490 -25.50 -3.49 -34.02
N LYS A 491 -26.41 -2.50 -34.01
CA LYS A 491 -26.45 -1.40 -34.98
C LYS A 491 -25.21 -0.53 -34.93
N LYS A 492 -24.59 -0.32 -33.75
CA LYS A 492 -23.34 0.45 -33.60
C LYS A 492 -22.11 -0.33 -34.11
N VAL A 493 -22.08 -1.63 -33.93
CA VAL A 493 -20.93 -2.48 -34.31
C VAL A 493 -20.98 -2.88 -35.79
N PHE A 494 -22.15 -2.96 -36.39
CA PHE A 494 -22.35 -3.41 -37.76
C PHE A 494 -21.51 -2.67 -38.83
N PRO A 495 -21.38 -1.33 -38.83
CA PRO A 495 -20.56 -0.63 -39.79
C PRO A 495 -19.08 -1.01 -39.73
N THR A 496 -18.56 -1.17 -38.52
CA THR A 496 -17.17 -1.61 -38.30
C THR A 496 -16.96 -3.06 -38.74
N ALA A 497 -17.90 -3.95 -38.41
CA ALA A 497 -17.84 -5.36 -38.84
C ALA A 497 -17.90 -5.48 -40.36
N PHE A 498 -18.75 -4.68 -41.02
CA PHE A 498 -18.83 -4.64 -42.50
C PHE A 498 -17.52 -4.13 -43.10
N ALA A 499 -16.92 -3.07 -42.54
CA ALA A 499 -15.62 -2.56 -42.99
C ALA A 499 -14.51 -3.59 -42.86
N VAL A 500 -14.47 -4.32 -41.75
CA VAL A 500 -13.53 -5.44 -41.54
C VAL A 500 -13.69 -6.52 -42.62
N LEU A 501 -14.92 -6.96 -42.88
CA LEU A 501 -15.19 -7.98 -43.89
C LEU A 501 -14.79 -7.50 -45.30
N ARG A 502 -15.14 -6.24 -45.66
CA ARG A 502 -14.73 -5.64 -46.91
C ARG A 502 -13.21 -5.60 -47.04
N ASN A 503 -12.51 -5.26 -45.97
CA ASN A 503 -11.05 -5.17 -45.99
C ASN A 503 -10.39 -6.56 -46.12
N ILE A 504 -10.98 -7.62 -45.58
CA ILE A 504 -10.50 -9.00 -45.77
C ILE A 504 -10.56 -9.40 -47.26
N LEU A 505 -11.62 -8.97 -47.96
CA LEU A 505 -11.90 -9.45 -49.34
C LEU A 505 -11.24 -8.60 -50.42
N TYR A 506 -11.09 -7.29 -50.21
CA TYR A 506 -10.79 -6.36 -51.29
C TYR A 506 -9.64 -5.39 -51.02
N ARG A 507 -9.02 -5.41 -49.81
CA ARG A 507 -7.97 -4.42 -49.49
C ARG A 507 -6.59 -4.95 -49.85
N ASP A 508 -5.76 -4.07 -50.43
CA ASP A 508 -4.33 -4.28 -50.52
C ASP A 508 -3.65 -4.02 -49.17
N ASN A 509 -3.07 -5.07 -48.58
CA ASN A 509 -2.45 -4.99 -47.28
C ASN A 509 -1.17 -4.17 -47.24
N TYR A 510 -0.47 -4.01 -48.37
CA TYR A 510 0.74 -3.19 -48.45
C TYR A 510 0.43 -1.68 -48.33
N GLN A 511 -0.74 -1.23 -48.80
CA GLN A 511 -1.19 0.15 -48.67
C GLN A 511 -1.76 0.50 -47.28
N ALA A 512 -2.08 -0.50 -46.48
CA ALA A 512 -2.72 -0.31 -45.18
C ALA A 512 -1.85 0.51 -44.20
N ILE A 513 -0.53 0.30 -44.21
CA ILE A 513 0.43 1.03 -43.36
C ILE A 513 0.50 2.49 -43.74
N ASP A 514 0.60 2.77 -45.04
CA ASP A 514 0.69 4.16 -45.56
C ASP A 514 -0.61 4.94 -45.34
N GLU A 515 -1.76 4.28 -45.45
CA GLU A 515 -3.05 4.90 -45.15
C GLU A 515 -3.18 5.22 -43.67
N MET A 516 -2.74 4.31 -42.77
CA MET A 516 -2.75 4.56 -41.34
C MET A 516 -1.80 5.69 -40.96
N ASN A 517 -0.60 5.72 -41.53
CA ASN A 517 0.39 6.78 -41.28
C ASN A 517 -0.14 8.15 -41.75
N ARG A 518 -0.78 8.20 -42.91
CA ARG A 518 -1.45 9.42 -43.39
C ARG A 518 -2.57 9.86 -42.47
N PHE A 519 -3.43 8.94 -42.06
CA PHE A 519 -4.51 9.21 -41.09
C PHE A 519 -3.96 9.81 -39.79
N ILE A 520 -2.89 9.23 -39.22
CA ILE A 520 -2.25 9.72 -37.99
C ILE A 520 -1.68 11.13 -38.24
N ALA A 521 -0.93 11.32 -39.31
CA ALA A 521 -0.31 12.61 -39.64
C ALA A 521 -1.35 13.73 -39.81
N ASP A 522 -2.43 13.45 -40.54
CA ASP A 522 -3.53 14.41 -40.77
C ASP A 522 -4.21 14.76 -39.44
N ARG A 523 -4.47 13.76 -38.58
CA ARG A 523 -5.11 14.00 -37.28
C ARG A 523 -4.21 14.81 -36.34
N VAL A 524 -2.91 14.53 -36.32
CA VAL A 524 -1.93 15.29 -35.52
C VAL A 524 -1.89 16.73 -35.99
N ARG A 525 -1.87 16.96 -37.32
CA ARG A 525 -1.88 18.30 -37.90
C ARG A 525 -3.16 19.08 -37.54
N ASP A 526 -4.33 18.45 -37.70
CA ASP A 526 -5.62 19.07 -37.40
C ASP A 526 -5.73 19.42 -35.90
N ASN A 527 -5.32 18.50 -35.01
CA ASN A 527 -5.34 18.76 -33.58
C ASN A 527 -4.37 19.88 -33.18
N LYS A 528 -3.16 19.94 -33.79
CA LYS A 528 -2.20 21.01 -33.56
C LYS A 528 -2.77 22.36 -33.97
N ASN A 529 -3.40 22.46 -35.14
CA ASN A 529 -4.03 23.69 -35.62
C ASN A 529 -5.13 24.16 -34.68
N LYS A 530 -6.05 23.27 -34.28
CA LYS A 530 -7.11 23.58 -33.30
C LYS A 530 -6.58 24.09 -31.97
N LEU A 531 -5.47 23.54 -31.46
CA LEU A 531 -4.85 23.99 -30.22
C LEU A 531 -4.14 25.34 -30.36
N GLN A 532 -3.71 25.72 -31.57
CA GLN A 532 -3.12 27.05 -31.84
C GLN A 532 -4.17 28.15 -31.90
N GLU A 533 -5.40 27.83 -32.32
CA GLU A 533 -6.51 28.78 -32.45
C GLU A 533 -7.12 29.19 -31.09
N VAL A 534 -6.86 28.44 -30.02
CA VAL A 534 -7.44 28.67 -28.69
C VAL A 534 -6.36 28.98 -27.65
N ALA A 535 -6.72 29.74 -26.60
CA ALA A 535 -5.82 30.11 -25.51
C ALA A 535 -6.47 29.94 -24.13
N GLY A 536 -5.66 29.98 -23.07
CA GLY A 536 -6.15 29.92 -21.70
C GLY A 536 -6.95 28.67 -21.39
N SER A 537 -8.08 28.83 -20.71
CA SER A 537 -9.01 27.75 -20.30
C SER A 537 -9.59 26.98 -21.48
N ASP A 538 -9.81 27.66 -22.62
CA ASP A 538 -10.41 27.05 -23.82
C ASP A 538 -9.50 25.99 -24.42
N ARG A 539 -8.17 26.17 -24.30
CA ARG A 539 -7.20 25.15 -24.69
C ARG A 539 -7.33 23.87 -23.88
N ILE A 540 -7.59 23.98 -22.56
CA ILE A 540 -7.83 22.80 -21.69
C ILE A 540 -9.11 22.08 -22.12
N THR A 541 -10.19 22.84 -22.38
CA THR A 541 -11.46 22.28 -22.87
C THR A 541 -11.26 21.54 -24.20
N GLN A 542 -10.52 22.15 -25.14
CA GLN A 542 -10.21 21.53 -26.41
C GLN A 542 -9.38 20.23 -26.27
N ILE A 543 -8.42 20.20 -25.33
CA ILE A 543 -7.65 18.98 -25.02
C ILE A 543 -8.58 17.89 -24.46
N GLN A 544 -9.51 18.23 -23.55
CA GLN A 544 -10.47 17.28 -23.01
C GLN A 544 -11.38 16.69 -24.09
N GLU A 545 -11.87 17.49 -25.02
CA GLU A 545 -12.66 17.04 -26.18
C GLU A 545 -11.86 16.08 -27.07
N MET A 546 -10.62 16.45 -27.40
CA MET A 546 -9.73 15.58 -28.19
C MET A 546 -9.48 14.24 -27.49
N LEU A 547 -9.18 14.24 -26.19
CA LEU A 547 -8.95 13.03 -25.42
C LEU A 547 -10.21 12.15 -25.34
N SER A 548 -11.38 12.73 -25.14
CA SER A 548 -12.64 11.98 -25.05
C SER A 548 -13.01 11.24 -26.33
N THR A 549 -12.61 11.79 -27.49
CA THR A 549 -12.87 11.21 -28.81
C THR A 549 -11.77 10.26 -29.29
N LEU A 550 -10.58 10.31 -28.67
CA LEU A 550 -9.38 9.59 -29.15
C LEU A 550 -9.57 8.08 -29.14
N LEU A 551 -9.93 7.47 -27.99
CA LEU A 551 -10.08 6.01 -27.91
C LEU A 551 -11.20 5.46 -28.79
N PRO A 552 -12.43 6.01 -28.80
CA PRO A 552 -13.45 5.56 -29.74
C PRO A 552 -12.98 5.59 -31.20
N MET A 553 -12.29 6.67 -31.59
CA MET A 553 -11.72 6.81 -32.92
C MET A 553 -10.65 5.76 -33.21
N VAL A 554 -9.70 5.55 -32.28
CA VAL A 554 -8.64 4.54 -32.43
C VAL A 554 -9.25 3.15 -32.55
N PHE A 555 -10.19 2.78 -31.67
CA PHE A 555 -10.83 1.47 -31.72
C PHE A 555 -11.61 1.24 -33.00
N THR A 556 -12.38 2.21 -33.47
CA THR A 556 -13.14 2.08 -34.73
C THR A 556 -12.25 2.05 -35.97
N THR A 557 -11.17 2.83 -35.97
CA THR A 557 -10.22 2.87 -37.08
C THR A 557 -9.30 1.65 -37.04
N ALA A 558 -8.68 1.35 -35.89
CA ALA A 558 -7.78 0.21 -35.75
C ALA A 558 -8.50 -1.13 -36.03
N ALA A 559 -9.77 -1.27 -35.63
CA ALA A 559 -10.54 -2.49 -35.91
C ALA A 559 -10.64 -2.80 -37.41
N GLN A 560 -10.67 -1.78 -38.28
CA GLN A 560 -10.73 -1.98 -39.74
C GLN A 560 -9.40 -2.52 -40.30
N TYR A 561 -8.29 -2.28 -39.63
CA TYR A 561 -6.95 -2.74 -40.04
C TYR A 561 -6.55 -4.02 -39.29
N MET A 562 -6.70 -4.04 -37.98
CA MET A 562 -6.32 -5.18 -37.14
C MET A 562 -7.33 -6.32 -37.22
N GLY A 563 -8.62 -6.04 -37.39
CA GLY A 563 -9.67 -7.03 -37.46
C GLY A 563 -9.44 -8.09 -38.55
N PRO A 564 -9.12 -7.69 -39.80
CA PRO A 564 -8.73 -8.64 -40.84
C PRO A 564 -7.59 -9.55 -40.44
N ALA A 565 -6.51 -9.01 -39.88
CA ALA A 565 -5.34 -9.79 -39.46
C ALA A 565 -5.70 -10.81 -38.35
N ILE A 566 -6.48 -10.41 -37.35
CA ILE A 566 -6.91 -11.28 -36.26
C ILE A 566 -7.82 -12.41 -36.79
N ILE A 567 -8.78 -12.08 -37.64
CA ILE A 567 -9.73 -13.06 -38.20
C ILE A 567 -9.00 -14.03 -39.11
N THR A 568 -8.14 -13.59 -40.01
CA THR A 568 -7.37 -14.47 -40.92
C THR A 568 -6.38 -15.33 -40.14
N TYR A 569 -5.71 -14.80 -39.11
CA TYR A 569 -4.86 -15.60 -38.23
C TYR A 569 -5.63 -16.75 -37.55
N LYS A 570 -6.79 -16.46 -36.97
CA LYS A 570 -7.67 -17.47 -36.33
C LYS A 570 -8.19 -18.51 -37.34
N LEU A 571 -8.48 -18.06 -38.55
CA LEU A 571 -8.90 -18.98 -39.63
C LEU A 571 -7.76 -19.91 -40.01
N ILE A 572 -6.56 -19.39 -40.22
CA ILE A 572 -5.37 -20.19 -40.53
C ILE A 572 -5.06 -21.17 -39.38
N GLU A 573 -5.10 -20.69 -38.13
CA GLU A 573 -4.94 -21.57 -36.96
C GLU A 573 -5.92 -22.73 -36.95
N SER A 574 -7.19 -22.46 -37.20
CA SER A 574 -8.24 -23.48 -37.27
C SER A 574 -8.03 -24.46 -38.40
N LEU A 575 -7.63 -23.97 -39.58
CA LEU A 575 -7.36 -24.82 -40.76
C LEU A 575 -6.09 -25.65 -40.55
N SER A 576 -5.03 -25.10 -39.97
CA SER A 576 -3.80 -25.83 -39.67
C SER A 576 -4.06 -26.97 -38.70
N LYS A 577 -4.79 -26.71 -37.61
CA LYS A 577 -5.21 -27.78 -36.68
C LYS A 577 -6.02 -28.86 -37.34
N LYS A 578 -6.90 -28.50 -38.27
CA LYS A 578 -7.77 -29.45 -39.00
C LYS A 578 -7.01 -30.29 -40.02
N TRP A 579 -6.05 -29.71 -40.74
CA TRP A 579 -5.39 -30.36 -41.86
C TRP A 579 -4.02 -30.94 -41.51
N LEU A 580 -3.27 -30.29 -40.59
CA LEU A 580 -1.92 -30.69 -40.20
C LEU A 580 -1.88 -31.33 -38.80
N GLY A 581 -2.99 -31.27 -38.05
CA GLY A 581 -3.06 -31.77 -36.67
C GLY A 581 -2.43 -30.85 -35.64
N ASP A 582 -1.70 -29.82 -36.05
CA ASP A 582 -0.98 -28.87 -35.18
C ASP A 582 -0.98 -27.46 -35.78
N ALA A 583 -0.77 -26.48 -34.92
CA ALA A 583 -0.63 -25.05 -35.25
C ALA A 583 0.58 -24.38 -34.55
N ALA A 584 1.51 -25.19 -34.02
CA ALA A 584 2.65 -24.67 -33.22
C ALA A 584 3.55 -23.71 -34.00
N GLU A 585 3.76 -23.94 -35.30
CA GLU A 585 4.60 -23.13 -36.16
C GLU A 585 3.99 -21.75 -36.50
N LEU A 586 2.65 -21.61 -36.39
CA LEU A 586 2.00 -20.30 -36.62
C LEU A 586 2.45 -19.21 -35.66
N GLY A 587 2.83 -19.59 -34.44
CA GLY A 587 3.40 -18.67 -33.48
C GLY A 587 4.71 -18.04 -33.95
N SER A 588 5.46 -18.70 -34.82
CA SER A 588 6.70 -18.19 -35.39
C SER A 588 6.48 -17.13 -36.47
N ILE A 589 5.37 -17.23 -37.21
CA ILE A 589 5.01 -16.24 -38.27
C ILE A 589 4.62 -14.89 -37.68
N SER A 590 4.06 -14.87 -36.48
CA SER A 590 3.63 -13.66 -35.78
C SER A 590 4.73 -13.02 -34.93
N LYS A 591 5.89 -13.68 -34.77
CA LYS A 591 7.03 -13.14 -34.01
C LYS A 591 7.78 -12.11 -34.84
N SER A 592 8.07 -10.97 -34.21
CA SER A 592 8.94 -9.91 -34.76
C SER A 592 8.53 -9.38 -36.14
N PRO A 593 7.27 -8.92 -36.34
CA PRO A 593 6.92 -8.29 -37.60
C PRO A 593 7.77 -7.04 -37.83
N PRO A 594 8.20 -6.77 -39.08
CA PRO A 594 8.97 -5.57 -39.41
C PRO A 594 8.25 -4.28 -38.99
N GLY A 595 8.97 -3.29 -38.47
CA GLY A 595 8.41 -2.02 -37.99
C GLY A 595 7.76 -2.09 -36.61
N ASN A 596 7.90 -3.19 -35.87
CA ASN A 596 7.49 -3.23 -34.46
C ASN A 596 8.58 -2.61 -33.57
N VAL A 597 8.35 -1.36 -33.15
CA VAL A 597 9.30 -0.56 -32.36
C VAL A 597 9.77 -1.28 -31.10
N THR A 598 8.88 -1.99 -30.40
CA THR A 598 9.23 -2.72 -29.18
C THR A 598 10.16 -3.90 -29.47
N THR A 599 9.90 -4.63 -30.56
CA THR A 599 10.75 -5.74 -30.98
C THR A 599 12.11 -5.24 -31.46
N GLU A 600 12.13 -4.18 -32.28
CA GLU A 600 13.37 -3.56 -32.77
C GLU A 600 14.21 -2.99 -31.63
N MET A 601 13.57 -2.38 -30.63
CA MET A 601 14.23 -1.92 -29.42
C MET A 601 14.82 -3.11 -28.62
N GLY A 602 14.07 -4.20 -28.49
CA GLY A 602 14.57 -5.41 -27.81
C GLY A 602 15.76 -6.05 -28.52
N LEU A 603 15.75 -6.10 -29.85
CA LEU A 603 16.86 -6.60 -30.65
C LEU A 603 18.08 -5.66 -30.52
N ALA A 604 17.87 -4.36 -30.61
CA ALA A 604 18.95 -3.37 -30.45
C ALA A 604 19.58 -3.42 -29.03
N LEU A 605 18.76 -3.65 -27.99
CA LEU A 605 19.28 -3.89 -26.64
C LEU A 605 20.09 -5.20 -26.56
N GLY A 606 19.67 -6.24 -27.28
CA GLY A 606 20.45 -7.48 -27.44
C GLY A 606 21.82 -7.22 -28.06
N ASP A 607 21.88 -6.45 -29.16
CA ASP A 607 23.12 -6.07 -29.83
C ASP A 607 24.05 -5.27 -28.90
N VAL A 608 23.47 -4.35 -28.11
CA VAL A 608 24.23 -3.62 -27.07
C VAL A 608 24.75 -4.56 -26.00
N ALA A 609 23.94 -5.50 -25.53
CA ALA A 609 24.36 -6.49 -24.53
C ALA A 609 25.51 -7.37 -25.06
N ASP A 610 25.47 -7.77 -26.32
CA ASP A 610 26.51 -8.56 -26.96
C ASP A 610 27.82 -7.76 -27.11
N ALA A 611 27.74 -6.50 -27.48
CA ALA A 611 28.90 -5.60 -27.52
C ALA A 611 29.52 -5.40 -26.14
N VAL A 612 28.70 -5.24 -25.09
CA VAL A 612 29.17 -4.99 -23.72
C VAL A 612 29.77 -6.24 -23.06
N ARG A 613 29.39 -7.46 -23.47
CA ARG A 613 29.95 -8.72 -22.89
C ARG A 613 31.46 -8.79 -22.88
N ASN A 614 32.12 -8.19 -23.86
CA ASN A 614 33.57 -8.17 -23.97
C ASN A 614 34.25 -7.04 -23.16
N HIS A 615 33.47 -6.26 -22.42
CA HIS A 615 33.95 -5.12 -21.63
C HIS A 615 33.59 -5.25 -20.15
N PRO A 616 34.33 -6.01 -19.32
CA PRO A 616 34.01 -6.28 -17.92
C PRO A 616 33.81 -5.00 -17.07
N ALA A 617 34.57 -3.95 -17.33
CA ALA A 617 34.45 -2.67 -16.63
C ALA A 617 33.10 -2.00 -16.86
N VAL A 618 32.52 -2.11 -18.08
CA VAL A 618 31.20 -1.57 -18.39
C VAL A 618 30.11 -2.40 -17.72
N ILE A 619 30.26 -3.73 -17.67
CA ILE A 619 29.32 -4.61 -16.96
C ILE A 619 29.28 -4.25 -15.49
N GLU A 620 30.45 -4.06 -14.87
CA GLU A 620 30.53 -3.72 -13.44
C GLU A 620 29.91 -2.35 -13.16
N TYR A 621 30.19 -1.36 -14.01
CA TYR A 621 29.55 -0.04 -13.94
C TYR A 621 28.03 -0.15 -14.04
N LEU A 622 27.49 -0.90 -15.02
CA LEU A 622 26.04 -1.05 -15.23
C LEU A 622 25.33 -1.79 -14.09
N LYS A 623 26.01 -2.64 -13.33
CA LYS A 623 25.45 -3.30 -12.13
C LYS A 623 25.18 -2.33 -10.97
N HIS A 624 25.92 -1.24 -10.90
CA HIS A 624 25.91 -0.29 -9.79
C HIS A 624 25.23 1.05 -10.14
N VAL A 625 24.87 1.27 -11.41
CA VAL A 625 24.18 2.49 -11.85
C VAL A 625 22.71 2.44 -11.48
N ALA A 626 22.27 3.36 -10.62
CA ALA A 626 20.84 3.60 -10.37
C ALA A 626 20.19 4.31 -11.59
N ASN A 627 18.89 4.07 -11.80
CA ASN A 627 18.12 4.63 -12.93
C ASN A 627 18.27 6.16 -13.10
N ASP A 628 18.45 6.90 -12.01
CA ASP A 628 18.50 8.37 -12.03
C ASP A 628 19.89 8.93 -12.40
N THR A 629 20.95 8.17 -12.18
CA THR A 629 22.31 8.59 -12.52
C THR A 629 22.66 8.38 -13.98
N PHE A 630 21.98 7.45 -14.68
CA PHE A 630 22.21 7.18 -16.11
C PHE A 630 21.86 8.38 -17.02
N LEU A 631 20.94 9.23 -16.62
CA LEU A 631 20.52 10.42 -17.37
C LEU A 631 21.42 11.66 -17.11
N CYS A 632 22.13 11.73 -15.99
CA CYS A 632 22.99 12.86 -15.61
C CYS A 632 24.41 12.81 -16.18
N SER A 633 24.92 11.65 -16.61
CA SER A 633 26.29 11.49 -17.14
C SER A 633 26.48 11.95 -18.59
N ARG A 634 25.48 12.63 -19.19
CA ARG A 634 25.54 13.24 -20.54
C ARG A 634 25.79 14.75 -20.50
N ARG A 635 26.65 15.23 -19.61
CA ARG A 635 27.21 16.60 -19.72
C ARG A 635 28.73 16.57 -19.86
#